data_e20038696f8255628e9db81612829bad
#
_entry.id   e20038696f8255628e9db81612829bad
#
_cell.length_a   1.000
_cell.length_b   1.000
_cell.length_c   1.000
_cell.angle_alpha   90.00
_cell.angle_beta   90.00
_cell.angle_gamma   90.00
#
_symmetry.space_group_name_H-M   'P 1'
#
loop_
_entity.id
_entity.type
_entity.pdbx_description
1 polymer ?
#
loop_
_entity_poly.entity_id
_entity_poly.type
_entity_poly.pdbx_seq_one_letter_code
_entity_poly.pdbx_strand_id
1 'polypeptide(L)'
;MPTPPPWPDGAKIAVMLTFDFDAESGWLSRDPAHQHRPGLLSQGRYGAKVGVPRLLDVLAAEAVPSTFFIPGWVAEHHLGPCRMIRDAGHEIGHHGYLHERARPEDPEGERRAFELGMKALDSVLGIQPTGFRAPGWDLTPITLDCVRQHGMVYSSNLMDDVFPYVHPGTSIVELPVQWALDDAPFYLMHPSFLNRPLQSPEVVFGIWRDEFLGMYEWGGLFNLTCHPQLIGQPSRLLWLCRLIRFMKEHDRVWWATGRQVAQHWLASQGGRVC
;
A
#
# COMPACT_ATOMS: atom_id res chain seq x y z
N MET A 1 21.62 -4.26 18.07
CA MET A 1 20.62 -3.92 17.08
C MET A 1 21.25 -4.05 15.71
N PRO A 2 20.56 -4.53 14.67
CA PRO A 2 21.12 -4.53 13.32
C PRO A 2 21.49 -3.09 12.93
N THR A 3 22.57 -2.94 12.20
CA THR A 3 22.95 -1.63 11.66
C THR A 3 21.89 -1.22 10.65
N PRO A 4 21.28 -0.01 10.76
CA PRO A 4 20.29 0.44 9.79
C PRO A 4 20.87 0.41 8.39
N PRO A 5 20.05 0.11 7.35
CA PRO A 5 20.50 0.18 5.98
C PRO A 5 20.99 1.61 5.69
N PRO A 6 22.03 1.75 4.86
CA PRO A 6 22.46 3.06 4.41
C PRO A 6 21.42 3.62 3.45
N TRP A 7 20.44 4.36 3.96
CA TRP A 7 19.50 5.10 3.12
C TRP A 7 20.24 6.14 2.27
N PRO A 8 19.71 6.51 1.08
CA PRO A 8 20.40 7.44 0.18
C PRO A 8 20.64 8.80 0.86
N ASP A 9 21.69 9.48 0.42
CA ASP A 9 22.06 10.84 0.86
C ASP A 9 22.21 11.01 2.38
N GLY A 10 22.53 9.92 3.09
CA GLY A 10 22.68 9.92 4.54
C GLY A 10 21.35 10.06 5.29
N ALA A 11 20.24 9.73 4.66
CA ALA A 11 18.93 9.72 5.32
C ALA A 11 18.95 8.78 6.53
N LYS A 12 18.23 9.16 7.57
CA LYS A 12 18.10 8.38 8.81
C LYS A 12 16.96 7.38 8.75
N ILE A 13 15.91 7.70 8.00
CA ILE A 13 14.71 6.88 7.83
C ILE A 13 14.22 6.94 6.37
N ALA A 14 13.64 5.86 5.88
CA ALA A 14 12.82 5.88 4.68
C ALA A 14 11.35 5.98 5.04
N VAL A 15 10.60 6.85 4.35
CA VAL A 15 9.15 7.01 4.50
C VAL A 15 8.46 6.66 3.18
N MET A 16 7.56 5.72 3.26
CA MET A 16 6.73 5.24 2.16
C MET A 16 5.27 5.48 2.50
N LEU A 17 4.60 6.39 1.77
CA LEU A 17 3.16 6.52 1.85
C LEU A 17 2.53 5.63 0.78
N THR A 18 1.71 4.69 1.20
CA THR A 18 1.06 3.73 0.31
C THR A 18 -0.45 3.80 0.43
N PHE A 19 -1.12 3.58 -0.69
CA PHE A 19 -2.57 3.63 -0.76
C PHE A 19 -3.10 2.38 -1.47
N ASP A 20 -3.87 1.58 -0.75
CA ASP A 20 -4.58 0.44 -1.32
C ASP A 20 -5.92 0.96 -1.88
N PHE A 21 -5.97 1.14 -3.21
CA PHE A 21 -7.14 1.73 -3.86
C PHE A 21 -8.14 0.64 -4.24
N ASP A 22 -8.85 0.15 -3.24
CA ASP A 22 -9.80 -0.97 -3.39
C ASP A 22 -11.12 -0.57 -4.02
N ALA A 23 -11.54 0.67 -3.88
CA ALA A 23 -12.89 1.09 -4.26
C ALA A 23 -13.94 0.07 -3.75
N GLU A 24 -14.87 -0.39 -4.60
CA GLU A 24 -15.89 -1.38 -4.22
C GLU A 24 -15.36 -2.81 -4.12
N SER A 25 -14.19 -3.12 -4.72
CA SER A 25 -13.67 -4.49 -4.77
C SER A 25 -13.47 -5.11 -3.40
N GLY A 26 -13.04 -4.30 -2.41
CA GLY A 26 -12.91 -4.75 -1.02
C GLY A 26 -14.20 -5.25 -0.37
N TRP A 27 -15.38 -4.89 -0.89
CA TRP A 27 -16.69 -5.41 -0.47
C TRP A 27 -17.19 -6.53 -1.38
N LEU A 28 -16.99 -6.39 -2.70
CA LEU A 28 -17.45 -7.37 -3.69
C LEU A 28 -16.74 -8.72 -3.54
N SER A 29 -15.46 -8.72 -3.21
CA SER A 29 -14.68 -9.94 -2.98
C SER A 29 -15.14 -10.77 -1.77
N ARG A 30 -15.79 -10.13 -0.81
CA ARG A 30 -16.23 -10.79 0.44
C ARG A 30 -17.53 -11.56 0.27
N ASP A 31 -18.45 -11.02 -0.53
CA ASP A 31 -19.74 -11.63 -0.79
C ASP A 31 -20.30 -11.07 -2.12
N PRO A 32 -20.52 -11.93 -3.15
CA PRO A 32 -21.13 -11.50 -4.39
C PRO A 32 -22.51 -10.83 -4.24
N ALA A 33 -23.25 -11.14 -3.16
CA ALA A 33 -24.53 -10.49 -2.86
C ALA A 33 -24.38 -8.99 -2.54
N HIS A 34 -23.18 -8.53 -2.19
CA HIS A 34 -22.91 -7.10 -1.96
C HIS A 34 -23.13 -6.24 -3.20
N GLN A 35 -23.07 -6.80 -4.44
CA GLN A 35 -23.41 -6.07 -5.67
C GLN A 35 -24.81 -5.43 -5.63
N HIS A 36 -25.74 -5.99 -4.85
CA HIS A 36 -27.10 -5.49 -4.68
C HIS A 36 -27.27 -4.55 -3.48
N ARG A 37 -26.15 -4.12 -2.84
CA ARG A 37 -26.18 -3.25 -1.66
C ARG A 37 -25.55 -1.87 -1.93
N PRO A 38 -26.27 -0.97 -2.65
CA PRO A 38 -25.68 0.31 -3.09
C PRO A 38 -25.21 1.20 -1.94
N GLY A 39 -25.84 1.13 -0.76
CA GLY A 39 -25.39 1.82 0.45
C GLY A 39 -24.04 1.34 0.94
N LEU A 40 -23.81 0.04 0.93
CA LEU A 40 -22.51 -0.56 1.30
C LEU A 40 -21.42 -0.19 0.30
N LEU A 41 -21.69 -0.37 -1.00
CA LEU A 41 -20.74 -0.07 -2.07
C LEU A 41 -20.44 1.43 -2.20
N SER A 42 -21.32 2.31 -1.70
CA SER A 42 -21.08 3.75 -1.72
C SER A 42 -19.84 4.15 -0.91
N GLN A 43 -19.45 3.37 0.09
CA GLN A 43 -18.22 3.59 0.86
C GLN A 43 -16.98 3.43 -0.04
N GLY A 44 -16.94 2.38 -0.87
CA GLY A 44 -15.87 2.16 -1.84
C GLY A 44 -15.84 3.22 -2.94
N ARG A 45 -17.03 3.53 -3.52
CA ARG A 45 -17.15 4.58 -4.56
C ARG A 45 -16.69 5.95 -4.09
N TYR A 46 -16.80 6.26 -2.80
CA TYR A 46 -16.25 7.49 -2.24
C TYR A 46 -14.75 7.60 -2.49
N GLY A 47 -14.01 6.50 -2.36
CA GLY A 47 -12.57 6.46 -2.64
C GLY A 47 -12.24 6.90 -4.05
N ALA A 48 -12.94 6.34 -5.05
CA ALA A 48 -12.75 6.69 -6.45
C ALA A 48 -13.22 8.12 -6.79
N LYS A 49 -14.39 8.51 -6.26
CA LYS A 49 -15.04 9.78 -6.62
C LYS A 49 -14.44 11.00 -5.92
N VAL A 50 -14.04 10.85 -4.67
CA VAL A 50 -13.62 11.97 -3.80
C VAL A 50 -12.24 11.73 -3.21
N GLY A 51 -11.99 10.52 -2.68
CA GLY A 51 -10.76 10.20 -1.97
C GLY A 51 -9.51 10.37 -2.81
N VAL A 52 -9.44 9.72 -3.97
CA VAL A 52 -8.27 9.81 -4.88
C VAL A 52 -7.99 11.25 -5.32
N PRO A 53 -8.95 12.03 -5.88
CA PRO A 53 -8.66 13.41 -6.26
C PRO A 53 -8.10 14.25 -5.11
N ARG A 54 -8.70 14.15 -3.92
CA ARG A 54 -8.27 14.92 -2.74
C ARG A 54 -6.90 14.49 -2.20
N LEU A 55 -6.60 13.19 -2.24
CA LEU A 55 -5.27 12.68 -1.88
C LEU A 55 -4.21 13.21 -2.85
N LEU A 56 -4.48 13.20 -4.15
CA LEU A 56 -3.54 13.71 -5.15
C LEU A 56 -3.29 15.21 -4.96
N ASP A 57 -4.31 16.00 -4.62
CA ASP A 57 -4.14 17.42 -4.27
C ASP A 57 -3.15 17.59 -3.08
N VAL A 58 -3.28 16.77 -2.04
CA VAL A 58 -2.41 16.79 -0.85
C VAL A 58 -0.99 16.35 -1.21
N LEU A 59 -0.84 15.23 -1.91
CA LEU A 59 0.47 14.70 -2.29
C LEU A 59 1.25 15.68 -3.19
N ALA A 60 0.54 16.34 -4.11
CA ALA A 60 1.13 17.38 -4.95
C ALA A 60 1.54 18.61 -4.14
N ALA A 61 0.66 19.12 -3.26
CA ALA A 61 0.96 20.27 -2.41
C ALA A 61 2.13 20.02 -1.46
N GLU A 62 2.26 18.80 -0.98
CA GLU A 62 3.35 18.38 -0.11
C GLU A 62 4.56 17.80 -0.86
N ALA A 63 4.53 17.72 -2.20
CA ALA A 63 5.59 17.14 -3.03
C ALA A 63 6.08 15.77 -2.54
N VAL A 64 5.15 14.85 -2.23
CA VAL A 64 5.44 13.52 -1.68
C VAL A 64 5.16 12.45 -2.74
N PRO A 65 6.18 11.65 -3.14
CA PRO A 65 5.96 10.48 -3.98
C PRO A 65 5.23 9.39 -3.18
N SER A 66 4.38 8.61 -3.85
CA SER A 66 3.60 7.57 -3.19
C SER A 66 3.43 6.36 -4.09
N THR A 67 3.06 5.23 -3.50
CA THR A 67 2.71 4.01 -4.21
C THR A 67 1.23 3.69 -4.01
N PHE A 68 0.50 3.46 -5.10
CA PHE A 68 -0.88 3.03 -5.07
C PHE A 68 -0.96 1.56 -5.51
N PHE A 69 -1.43 0.69 -4.63
CA PHE A 69 -1.73 -0.70 -4.99
C PHE A 69 -3.17 -0.78 -5.48
N ILE A 70 -3.35 -1.21 -6.73
CA ILE A 70 -4.64 -1.14 -7.43
C ILE A 70 -5.06 -2.53 -7.88
N PRO A 71 -6.24 -3.02 -7.45
CA PRO A 71 -6.83 -4.22 -8.02
C PRO A 71 -7.17 -4.05 -9.51
N GLY A 72 -6.99 -5.10 -10.31
CA GLY A 72 -7.29 -5.05 -11.75
C GLY A 72 -8.73 -4.63 -12.05
N TRP A 73 -9.69 -5.13 -11.29
CA TRP A 73 -11.09 -4.73 -11.39
C TRP A 73 -11.29 -3.23 -11.20
N VAL A 74 -10.57 -2.62 -10.26
CA VAL A 74 -10.63 -1.17 -10.01
C VAL A 74 -10.08 -0.39 -11.20
N ALA A 75 -9.00 -0.85 -11.80
CA ALA A 75 -8.45 -0.22 -13.00
C ALA A 75 -9.46 -0.21 -14.15
N GLU A 76 -10.21 -1.29 -14.33
CA GLU A 76 -11.23 -1.43 -15.38
C GLU A 76 -12.49 -0.58 -15.12
N HIS A 77 -12.92 -0.45 -13.85
CA HIS A 77 -14.18 0.21 -13.49
C HIS A 77 -14.02 1.66 -13.05
N HIS A 78 -12.82 2.06 -12.63
CA HIS A 78 -12.47 3.42 -12.18
C HIS A 78 -11.28 3.99 -12.94
N LEU A 79 -11.30 3.87 -14.28
CA LEU A 79 -10.20 4.28 -15.16
C LEU A 79 -9.77 5.75 -14.96
N GLY A 80 -10.72 6.66 -14.74
CA GLY A 80 -10.42 8.09 -14.52
C GLY A 80 -9.47 8.32 -13.34
N PRO A 81 -9.84 7.92 -12.11
CA PRO A 81 -8.98 8.02 -10.93
C PRO A 81 -7.63 7.29 -11.09
N CYS A 82 -7.62 6.09 -11.72
CA CYS A 82 -6.37 5.37 -11.95
C CYS A 82 -5.42 6.12 -12.90
N ARG A 83 -5.95 6.75 -13.95
CA ARG A 83 -5.17 7.63 -14.82
C ARG A 83 -4.65 8.85 -14.08
N MET A 84 -5.46 9.49 -13.23
CA MET A 84 -5.00 10.62 -12.41
C MET A 84 -3.78 10.23 -11.55
N ILE A 85 -3.80 9.06 -10.90
CA ILE A 85 -2.67 8.54 -10.12
C ILE A 85 -1.43 8.36 -11.00
N ARG A 86 -1.57 7.69 -12.14
CA ARG A 86 -0.48 7.47 -13.10
C ARG A 86 0.10 8.78 -13.61
N ASP A 87 -0.76 9.68 -14.09
CA ASP A 87 -0.36 10.93 -14.74
C ASP A 87 0.23 11.93 -13.73
N ALA A 88 -0.07 11.80 -12.44
CA ALA A 88 0.59 12.51 -11.35
C ALA A 88 1.99 11.94 -11.01
N GLY A 89 2.42 10.85 -11.67
CA GLY A 89 3.76 10.28 -11.49
C GLY A 89 3.92 9.38 -10.26
N HIS A 90 2.81 8.98 -9.63
CA HIS A 90 2.87 8.01 -8.52
C HIS A 90 3.09 6.59 -9.04
N GLU A 91 3.74 5.76 -8.24
CA GLU A 91 3.90 4.34 -8.57
C GLU A 91 2.55 3.62 -8.48
N ILE A 92 2.29 2.72 -9.44
CA ILE A 92 1.17 1.78 -9.38
C ILE A 92 1.72 0.38 -9.16
N GLY A 93 1.35 -0.23 -8.03
CA GLY A 93 1.60 -1.61 -7.68
C GLY A 93 0.38 -2.49 -7.93
N HIS A 94 0.58 -3.80 -7.97
CA HIS A 94 -0.45 -4.81 -8.17
C HIS A 94 -1.13 -5.19 -6.85
N HIS A 95 -2.48 -5.35 -6.84
CA HIS A 95 -3.27 -5.68 -5.65
C HIS A 95 -4.33 -6.78 -5.90
N GLY A 96 -3.98 -7.82 -6.64
CA GLY A 96 -4.96 -8.83 -7.08
C GLY A 96 -5.87 -8.34 -8.20
N TYR A 97 -6.97 -9.05 -8.45
CA TYR A 97 -7.96 -8.63 -9.45
C TYR A 97 -9.19 -7.99 -8.79
N LEU A 98 -10.00 -8.77 -8.04
CA LEU A 98 -11.19 -8.29 -7.31
C LEU A 98 -10.93 -8.16 -5.79
N HIS A 99 -9.68 -7.94 -5.40
CA HIS A 99 -9.28 -7.92 -3.98
C HIS A 99 -9.49 -9.29 -3.29
N GLU A 100 -9.20 -10.37 -4.00
CA GLU A 100 -9.28 -11.73 -3.47
C GLU A 100 -8.19 -11.96 -2.42
N ARG A 101 -8.56 -12.54 -1.28
CA ARG A 101 -7.58 -13.02 -0.31
C ARG A 101 -6.93 -14.31 -0.79
N ALA A 102 -5.66 -14.46 -0.51
CA ALA A 102 -4.96 -15.72 -0.73
C ALA A 102 -5.65 -16.88 0.00
N ARG A 103 -5.74 -18.04 -0.66
CA ARG A 103 -6.37 -19.26 -0.13
C ARG A 103 -5.45 -20.44 -0.39
N PRO A 104 -4.79 -20.99 0.62
CA PRO A 104 -3.90 -22.15 0.47
C PRO A 104 -4.59 -23.36 -0.20
N GLU A 105 -5.91 -23.47 -0.03
CA GLU A 105 -6.74 -24.53 -0.63
C GLU A 105 -7.12 -24.29 -2.10
N ASP A 106 -6.91 -23.07 -2.65
CA ASP A 106 -7.21 -22.72 -4.04
C ASP A 106 -6.02 -22.01 -4.72
N PRO A 107 -4.89 -22.70 -4.91
CA PRO A 107 -3.70 -22.12 -5.52
C PRO A 107 -3.92 -21.65 -6.97
N GLU A 108 -4.79 -22.34 -7.72
CA GLU A 108 -5.11 -21.95 -9.09
C GLU A 108 -6.02 -20.72 -9.15
N GLY A 109 -6.91 -20.54 -8.17
CA GLY A 109 -7.69 -19.32 -8.02
C GLY A 109 -6.83 -18.12 -7.73
N GLU A 110 -5.84 -18.27 -6.83
CA GLU A 110 -4.87 -17.22 -6.52
C GLU A 110 -4.05 -16.83 -7.76
N ARG A 111 -3.52 -17.82 -8.50
CA ARG A 111 -2.78 -17.57 -9.74
C ARG A 111 -3.64 -16.84 -10.78
N ARG A 112 -4.88 -17.28 -10.99
CA ARG A 112 -5.81 -16.63 -11.94
C ARG A 112 -6.09 -15.18 -11.53
N ALA A 113 -6.33 -14.89 -10.25
CA ALA A 113 -6.57 -13.54 -9.78
C ALA A 113 -5.34 -12.64 -10.01
N PHE A 114 -4.14 -13.17 -9.74
CA PHE A 114 -2.89 -12.47 -10.02
C PHE A 114 -2.74 -12.13 -11.50
N GLU A 115 -2.89 -13.11 -12.39
CA GLU A 115 -2.78 -12.94 -13.85
C GLU A 115 -3.81 -11.96 -14.42
N LEU A 116 -5.06 -12.06 -13.94
CA LEU A 116 -6.12 -11.14 -14.36
C LEU A 116 -5.81 -9.70 -13.93
N GLY A 117 -5.29 -9.50 -12.72
CA GLY A 117 -4.88 -8.19 -12.23
C GLY A 117 -3.75 -7.60 -13.07
N MET A 118 -2.71 -8.38 -13.37
CA MET A 118 -1.61 -7.97 -14.25
C MET A 118 -2.11 -7.57 -15.63
N LYS A 119 -2.93 -8.41 -16.24
CA LYS A 119 -3.51 -8.15 -17.57
C LYS A 119 -4.36 -6.87 -17.58
N ALA A 120 -5.17 -6.64 -16.55
CA ALA A 120 -6.01 -5.45 -16.46
C ALA A 120 -5.16 -4.17 -16.36
N LEU A 121 -4.15 -4.16 -15.49
CA LEU A 121 -3.26 -2.99 -15.30
C LEU A 121 -2.49 -2.67 -16.59
N ASP A 122 -2.00 -3.68 -17.30
CA ASP A 122 -1.33 -3.51 -18.59
C ASP A 122 -2.29 -2.99 -19.66
N SER A 123 -3.41 -3.68 -19.89
CA SER A 123 -4.31 -3.37 -20.99
C SER A 123 -5.02 -2.02 -20.82
N VAL A 124 -5.34 -1.62 -19.58
CA VAL A 124 -6.16 -0.43 -19.30
C VAL A 124 -5.29 0.81 -19.04
N LEU A 125 -4.14 0.64 -18.38
CA LEU A 125 -3.27 1.74 -17.95
C LEU A 125 -1.90 1.74 -18.67
N GLY A 126 -1.52 0.65 -19.35
CA GLY A 126 -0.17 0.48 -19.90
C GLY A 126 0.90 0.35 -18.81
N ILE A 127 0.55 -0.24 -17.66
CA ILE A 127 1.43 -0.35 -16.50
C ILE A 127 1.85 -1.80 -16.31
N GLN A 128 3.16 -2.01 -16.20
CA GLN A 128 3.77 -3.26 -15.72
C GLN A 128 4.22 -3.05 -14.27
N PRO A 129 3.43 -3.46 -13.26
CA PRO A 129 3.78 -3.27 -11.85
C PRO A 129 5.09 -3.96 -11.49
N THR A 130 5.91 -3.30 -10.69
CA THR A 130 7.16 -3.87 -10.18
C THR A 130 7.07 -4.36 -8.75
N GLY A 131 5.92 -4.17 -8.11
CA GLY A 131 5.65 -4.59 -6.75
C GLY A 131 4.23 -5.10 -6.57
N PHE A 132 4.08 -5.95 -5.56
CA PHE A 132 2.83 -6.59 -5.20
C PHE A 132 2.51 -6.39 -3.72
N ARG A 133 1.24 -6.11 -3.44
CA ARG A 133 0.65 -6.19 -2.11
C ARG A 133 -0.60 -7.08 -2.18
N ALA A 134 -0.65 -8.09 -1.32
CA ALA A 134 -1.79 -8.99 -1.26
C ALA A 134 -2.96 -8.34 -0.52
N PRO A 135 -4.21 -8.54 -0.98
CA PRO A 135 -5.38 -8.14 -0.22
C PRO A 135 -5.39 -8.70 1.20
N GLY A 136 -5.39 -7.79 2.20
CA GLY A 136 -5.33 -8.17 3.61
C GLY A 136 -3.96 -8.67 4.08
N TRP A 137 -2.90 -8.44 3.28
CA TRP A 137 -1.50 -8.79 3.57
C TRP A 137 -1.25 -10.28 3.82
N ASP A 138 -2.11 -11.12 3.33
CA ASP A 138 -1.97 -12.56 3.43
C ASP A 138 -1.40 -13.11 2.11
N LEU A 139 -0.40 -13.97 2.18
CA LEU A 139 0.24 -14.56 1.03
C LEU A 139 0.52 -16.05 1.24
N THR A 140 0.63 -16.77 0.13
CA THR A 140 1.02 -18.17 0.09
C THR A 140 2.33 -18.33 -0.68
N PRO A 141 2.94 -19.52 -0.71
CA PRO A 141 4.07 -19.77 -1.62
C PRO A 141 3.75 -19.48 -3.09
N ILE A 142 2.49 -19.66 -3.52
CA ILE A 142 2.04 -19.34 -4.87
C ILE A 142 2.13 -17.84 -5.16
N THR A 143 1.80 -16.99 -4.20
CA THR A 143 1.93 -15.54 -4.32
C THR A 143 3.36 -15.15 -4.70
N LEU A 144 4.36 -15.66 -3.94
CA LEU A 144 5.77 -15.35 -4.19
C LEU A 144 6.26 -15.94 -5.53
N ASP A 145 5.75 -17.11 -5.92
CA ASP A 145 6.03 -17.68 -7.24
C ASP A 145 5.49 -16.79 -8.38
N CYS A 146 4.28 -16.25 -8.25
CA CYS A 146 3.71 -15.30 -9.21
C CYS A 146 4.53 -14.02 -9.28
N VAL A 147 4.87 -13.42 -8.13
CA VAL A 147 5.72 -12.22 -8.04
C VAL A 147 7.04 -12.45 -8.77
N ARG A 148 7.68 -13.61 -8.55
CA ARG A 148 8.94 -13.99 -9.21
C ARG A 148 8.77 -14.20 -10.72
N GLN A 149 7.74 -14.94 -11.16
CA GLN A 149 7.50 -15.25 -12.56
C GLN A 149 7.23 -14.02 -13.41
N HIS A 150 6.61 -12.99 -12.82
CA HIS A 150 6.37 -11.70 -13.47
C HIS A 150 7.53 -10.70 -13.33
N GLY A 151 8.68 -11.12 -12.78
CA GLY A 151 9.87 -10.28 -12.65
C GLY A 151 9.66 -9.06 -11.75
N MET A 152 8.73 -9.14 -10.79
CA MET A 152 8.53 -8.07 -9.82
C MET A 152 9.71 -7.98 -8.85
N VAL A 153 9.98 -6.78 -8.38
CA VAL A 153 11.14 -6.46 -7.54
C VAL A 153 10.84 -6.64 -6.07
N TYR A 154 9.59 -6.37 -5.65
CA TYR A 154 9.22 -6.39 -4.24
C TYR A 154 7.82 -6.92 -3.95
N SER A 155 7.68 -7.41 -2.72
CA SER A 155 6.47 -7.74 -1.99
C SER A 155 6.31 -6.77 -0.82
N SER A 156 5.08 -6.50 -0.34
CA SER A 156 4.83 -5.64 0.82
C SER A 156 3.66 -6.21 1.63
N ASN A 157 3.93 -7.26 2.43
CA ASN A 157 2.92 -8.10 3.07
C ASN A 157 3.28 -8.58 4.48
N LEU A 158 4.57 -8.82 4.76
CA LEU A 158 5.00 -9.44 6.01
C LEU A 158 5.32 -8.40 7.09
N MET A 159 5.32 -8.84 8.36
CA MET A 159 5.37 -7.97 9.54
C MET A 159 6.48 -8.36 10.51
N ASP A 160 7.44 -9.14 10.06
CA ASP A 160 8.47 -9.76 10.90
C ASP A 160 9.75 -8.94 11.01
N ASP A 161 9.82 -7.77 10.34
CA ASP A 161 10.93 -6.82 10.49
C ASP A 161 10.43 -5.37 10.33
N VAL A 162 11.29 -4.40 10.67
CA VAL A 162 11.12 -2.96 10.40
C VAL A 162 12.05 -2.48 9.29
N PHE A 163 12.93 -3.34 8.81
CA PHE A 163 13.83 -3.10 7.68
C PHE A 163 13.42 -3.94 6.48
N PRO A 164 13.63 -3.47 5.24
CA PRO A 164 13.50 -4.34 4.09
C PRO A 164 14.44 -5.55 4.20
N TYR A 165 14.06 -6.66 3.60
CA TYR A 165 14.90 -7.84 3.49
C TYR A 165 14.58 -8.62 2.20
N VAL A 166 15.45 -9.53 1.82
CA VAL A 166 15.23 -10.37 0.63
C VAL A 166 14.61 -11.69 1.06
N HIS A 167 13.53 -12.11 0.42
CA HIS A 167 12.94 -13.43 0.67
C HIS A 167 13.96 -14.54 0.38
N PRO A 168 14.11 -15.52 1.28
CA PRO A 168 15.08 -16.60 1.12
C PRO A 168 14.98 -17.32 -0.24
N GLY A 169 16.10 -17.47 -0.93
CA GLY A 169 16.15 -18.15 -2.23
C GLY A 169 15.57 -17.37 -3.41
N THR A 170 15.33 -16.08 -3.25
CA THR A 170 14.79 -15.19 -4.29
C THR A 170 15.59 -13.89 -4.40
N SER A 171 15.23 -13.04 -5.37
CA SER A 171 15.66 -11.63 -5.44
C SER A 171 14.54 -10.65 -5.08
N ILE A 172 13.44 -11.14 -4.50
CA ILE A 172 12.28 -10.33 -4.14
C ILE A 172 12.55 -9.65 -2.80
N VAL A 173 12.43 -8.34 -2.75
CA VAL A 173 12.55 -7.55 -1.51
C VAL A 173 11.20 -7.53 -0.81
N GLU A 174 11.16 -7.86 0.47
CA GLU A 174 10.01 -7.55 1.31
C GLU A 174 10.13 -6.12 1.83
N LEU A 175 9.05 -5.35 1.69
CA LEU A 175 8.87 -4.03 2.30
C LEU A 175 7.85 -4.19 3.43
N PRO A 176 8.30 -4.36 4.68
CA PRO A 176 7.43 -4.75 5.78
C PRO A 176 6.26 -3.78 6.02
N VAL A 177 5.15 -4.34 6.46
CA VAL A 177 3.93 -3.63 6.87
C VAL A 177 3.66 -3.84 8.34
N GLN A 178 2.77 -3.02 8.93
CA GLN A 178 2.36 -3.15 10.33
C GLN A 178 0.91 -2.74 10.49
N TRP A 179 0.12 -3.51 11.24
CA TRP A 179 -1.30 -3.16 11.48
C TRP A 179 -1.49 -1.81 12.18
N ALA A 180 -0.52 -1.37 12.98
CA ALA A 180 -0.54 -0.04 13.58
C ALA A 180 -0.39 1.09 12.54
N LEU A 181 0.21 0.79 11.38
CA LEU A 181 0.43 1.70 10.25
C LEU A 181 -0.55 1.43 9.09
N ASP A 182 -1.78 1.00 9.41
CA ASP A 182 -2.89 0.84 8.46
C ASP A 182 -4.10 1.62 8.97
N ASP A 183 -4.78 2.34 8.08
CA ASP A 183 -5.99 3.10 8.44
C ASP A 183 -7.24 2.21 8.59
N ALA A 184 -7.26 1.02 8.00
CA ALA A 184 -8.42 0.12 8.04
C ALA A 184 -8.77 -0.39 9.46
N PRO A 185 -7.83 -0.78 10.33
CA PRO A 185 -8.14 -1.14 11.71
C PRO A 185 -8.87 -0.06 12.50
N PHE A 186 -8.67 1.20 12.13
CA PHE A 186 -9.22 2.36 12.84
C PHE A 186 -10.51 2.90 12.24
N TYR A 187 -10.68 2.76 10.91
CA TYR A 187 -11.71 3.50 10.18
C TYR A 187 -12.65 2.65 9.33
N LEU A 188 -12.32 1.36 9.09
CA LEU A 188 -13.18 0.51 8.27
C LEU A 188 -14.45 0.10 9.04
N MET A 189 -15.60 0.47 8.49
CA MET A 189 -16.92 0.04 8.96
C MET A 189 -17.53 -0.96 7.99
N HIS A 190 -17.84 -2.13 8.50
CA HIS A 190 -18.53 -3.18 7.76
C HIS A 190 -19.61 -3.80 8.65
N PRO A 191 -20.75 -4.27 8.14
CA PRO A 191 -21.80 -4.92 8.96
C PRO A 191 -21.29 -6.04 9.87
N SER A 192 -20.23 -6.74 9.45
CA SER A 192 -19.58 -7.78 10.27
C SER A 192 -18.68 -7.23 11.40
N PHE A 193 -18.44 -5.91 11.46
CA PHE A 193 -17.51 -5.26 12.40
C PHE A 193 -18.16 -4.11 13.18
N LEU A 194 -19.47 -4.15 13.37
CA LEU A 194 -20.22 -3.07 14.04
C LEU A 194 -19.79 -2.85 15.51
N ASN A 195 -19.08 -3.82 16.11
CA ASN A 195 -18.56 -3.70 17.47
C ASN A 195 -17.24 -2.91 17.57
N ARG A 196 -16.71 -2.43 16.47
CA ARG A 196 -15.53 -1.55 16.46
C ARG A 196 -15.96 -0.09 16.32
N PRO A 197 -15.79 0.75 17.35
CA PRO A 197 -16.02 2.17 17.21
C PRO A 197 -14.94 2.77 16.29
N LEU A 198 -15.34 3.71 15.42
CA LEU A 198 -14.38 4.51 14.68
C LEU A 198 -13.49 5.29 15.64
N GLN A 199 -12.19 5.31 15.36
CA GLN A 199 -11.25 6.06 16.18
C GLN A 199 -11.26 7.56 15.82
N SER A 200 -10.91 8.39 16.81
CA SER A 200 -10.64 9.81 16.53
C SER A 200 -9.40 9.94 15.62
N PRO A 201 -9.45 10.80 14.58
CA PRO A 201 -8.27 11.07 13.76
C PRO A 201 -7.07 11.59 14.56
N GLU A 202 -7.30 12.28 15.68
CA GLU A 202 -6.25 12.75 16.58
C GLU A 202 -5.53 11.57 17.27
N VAL A 203 -6.29 10.56 17.72
CA VAL A 203 -5.73 9.35 18.33
C VAL A 203 -4.88 8.58 17.32
N VAL A 204 -5.38 8.41 16.11
CA VAL A 204 -4.65 7.71 15.04
C VAL A 204 -3.39 8.47 14.63
N PHE A 205 -3.46 9.79 14.53
CA PHE A 205 -2.28 10.63 14.33
C PHE A 205 -1.24 10.41 15.44
N GLY A 206 -1.67 10.35 16.71
CA GLY A 206 -0.78 10.08 17.85
C GLY A 206 -0.05 8.74 17.69
N ILE A 207 -0.77 7.68 17.30
CA ILE A 207 -0.19 6.36 17.05
C ILE A 207 0.85 6.44 15.93
N TRP A 208 0.50 6.98 14.76
CA TRP A 208 1.40 7.06 13.61
C TRP A 208 2.61 7.96 13.84
N ARG A 209 2.42 9.06 14.58
CA ARG A 209 3.52 9.93 15.03
C ARG A 209 4.53 9.18 15.90
N ASP A 210 4.04 8.44 16.88
CA ASP A 210 4.89 7.73 17.84
C ASP A 210 5.61 6.55 17.17
N GLU A 211 4.95 5.84 16.24
CA GLU A 211 5.59 4.84 15.38
C GLU A 211 6.68 5.45 14.48
N PHE A 212 6.40 6.62 13.88
CA PHE A 212 7.42 7.33 13.09
C PHE A 212 8.64 7.70 13.96
N LEU A 213 8.43 8.24 15.15
CA LEU A 213 9.53 8.61 16.05
C LEU A 213 10.36 7.39 16.44
N GLY A 214 9.73 6.27 16.78
CA GLY A 214 10.42 5.02 17.08
C GLY A 214 11.25 4.51 15.90
N MET A 215 10.66 4.48 14.70
CA MET A 215 11.37 4.06 13.48
C MET A 215 12.46 5.05 13.08
N TYR A 216 12.27 6.35 13.31
CA TYR A 216 13.29 7.38 13.08
C TYR A 216 14.53 7.13 13.95
N GLU A 217 14.36 6.71 15.22
CA GLU A 217 15.47 6.36 16.10
C GLU A 217 16.17 5.05 15.64
N TRP A 218 15.43 4.08 15.13
CA TRP A 218 15.99 2.81 14.68
C TRP A 218 16.57 2.86 13.25
N GLY A 219 16.16 3.83 12.44
CA GLY A 219 16.57 3.94 11.04
C GLY A 219 15.78 3.04 10.09
N GLY A 220 14.59 2.61 10.46
CA GLY A 220 13.77 1.65 9.72
C GLY A 220 13.05 2.21 8.49
N LEU A 221 12.09 1.43 7.97
CA LEU A 221 11.16 1.81 6.92
C LEU A 221 9.80 2.13 7.53
N PHE A 222 9.40 3.40 7.53
CA PHE A 222 8.04 3.80 7.87
C PHE A 222 7.12 3.61 6.65
N ASN A 223 6.37 2.51 6.63
CA ASN A 223 5.48 2.12 5.53
C ASN A 223 4.03 2.30 5.97
N LEU A 224 3.47 3.50 5.72
CA LEU A 224 2.09 3.82 6.07
C LEU A 224 1.14 3.36 4.97
N THR A 225 0.17 2.53 5.31
CA THR A 225 -0.89 2.06 4.42
C THR A 225 -2.19 2.78 4.72
N CYS A 226 -2.78 3.37 3.69
CA CYS A 226 -4.08 4.03 3.78
C CYS A 226 -4.98 3.60 2.62
N HIS A 227 -6.28 3.81 2.78
CA HIS A 227 -7.26 3.50 1.75
C HIS A 227 -8.00 4.79 1.34
N PRO A 228 -8.05 5.16 0.05
CA PRO A 228 -8.71 6.40 -0.38
C PRO A 228 -10.14 6.56 0.12
N GLN A 229 -10.88 5.46 0.27
CA GLN A 229 -12.23 5.47 0.81
C GLN A 229 -12.29 5.75 2.33
N LEU A 230 -11.20 5.57 3.04
CA LEU A 230 -11.09 5.76 4.49
C LEU A 230 -10.38 7.07 4.82
N ILE A 231 -9.10 7.18 4.46
CA ILE A 231 -8.28 8.36 4.77
C ILE A 231 -8.74 9.62 4.02
N GLY A 232 -9.36 9.46 2.85
CA GLY A 232 -9.86 10.56 2.02
C GLY A 232 -11.06 11.33 2.60
N GLN A 233 -11.56 10.93 3.78
CA GLN A 233 -12.61 11.66 4.49
C GLN A 233 -12.06 12.99 5.04
N PRO A 234 -12.85 14.08 5.09
CA PRO A 234 -12.33 15.43 5.35
C PRO A 234 -11.47 15.57 6.59
N SER A 235 -11.94 15.04 7.73
CA SER A 235 -11.19 15.14 8.99
C SER A 235 -9.90 14.30 8.97
N ARG A 236 -9.96 13.09 8.40
CA ARG A 236 -8.83 12.17 8.34
C ARG A 236 -7.74 12.68 7.41
N LEU A 237 -8.15 13.22 6.25
CA LEU A 237 -7.23 13.82 5.29
C LEU A 237 -6.49 15.03 5.88
N LEU A 238 -7.19 15.86 6.67
CA LEU A 238 -6.57 16.96 7.40
C LEU A 238 -5.46 16.46 8.36
N TRP A 239 -5.71 15.35 9.07
CA TRP A 239 -4.72 14.78 9.98
C TRP A 239 -3.57 14.09 9.25
N LEU A 240 -3.82 13.49 8.08
CA LEU A 240 -2.73 12.99 7.21
C LEU A 240 -1.81 14.14 6.76
N CYS A 241 -2.37 15.28 6.36
CA CYS A 241 -1.56 16.47 6.06
C CYS A 241 -0.68 16.90 7.23
N ARG A 242 -1.25 16.89 8.45
CA ARG A 242 -0.50 17.23 9.67
C ARG A 242 0.63 16.22 9.93
N LEU A 243 0.39 14.94 9.70
CA LEU A 243 1.42 13.90 9.85
C LEU A 243 2.56 14.09 8.85
N ILE A 244 2.24 14.34 7.57
CA ILE A 244 3.25 14.60 6.54
C ILE A 244 4.11 15.80 6.94
N ARG A 245 3.50 16.90 7.37
CA ARG A 245 4.22 18.11 7.79
C ARG A 245 5.07 17.86 9.02
N PHE A 246 4.54 17.16 10.03
CA PHE A 246 5.29 16.75 11.22
C PHE A 246 6.54 15.93 10.82
N MET A 247 6.40 14.93 9.94
CA MET A 247 7.54 14.13 9.50
C MET A 247 8.58 14.97 8.74
N LYS A 248 8.15 16.00 7.99
CA LYS A 248 9.03 16.93 7.27
C LYS A 248 9.79 17.91 8.15
N GLU A 249 9.37 18.11 9.39
CA GLU A 249 10.12 18.89 10.38
C GLU A 249 11.40 18.17 10.87
N HIS A 250 11.53 16.86 10.55
CA HIS A 250 12.69 16.05 10.91
C HIS A 250 13.72 16.03 9.78
N ASP A 251 14.98 16.13 10.12
CA ASP A 251 16.09 16.07 9.17
C ASP A 251 16.25 14.66 8.59
N ARG A 252 16.83 14.56 7.40
CA ARG A 252 17.27 13.28 6.81
C ARG A 252 16.16 12.24 6.69
N VAL A 253 14.97 12.67 6.29
CA VAL A 253 13.84 11.80 5.91
C VAL A 253 13.86 11.59 4.41
N TRP A 254 13.97 10.35 3.96
CA TRP A 254 13.87 9.99 2.56
C TRP A 254 12.46 9.56 2.21
N TRP A 255 11.77 10.39 1.44
CA TRP A 255 10.44 10.08 0.89
C TRP A 255 10.59 9.29 -0.40
N ALA A 256 10.01 8.09 -0.46
CA ALA A 256 10.23 7.18 -1.56
C ALA A 256 8.99 6.35 -1.91
N THR A 257 8.94 5.88 -3.16
CA THR A 257 8.01 4.84 -3.60
C THR A 257 8.55 3.46 -3.23
N GLY A 258 7.69 2.42 -3.27
CA GLY A 258 8.09 1.04 -3.00
C GLY A 258 9.21 0.56 -3.93
N ARG A 259 9.10 0.90 -5.23
CA ARG A 259 10.16 0.61 -6.21
C ARG A 259 11.49 1.22 -5.82
N GLN A 260 11.50 2.49 -5.44
CA GLN A 260 12.74 3.19 -5.06
C GLN A 260 13.38 2.56 -3.83
N VAL A 261 12.57 2.23 -2.81
CA VAL A 261 13.07 1.55 -1.60
C VAL A 261 13.67 0.18 -1.94
N ALA A 262 12.94 -0.64 -2.71
CA ALA A 262 13.39 -1.98 -3.07
C ALA A 262 14.66 -1.96 -3.93
N GLN A 263 14.72 -1.08 -4.93
CA GLN A 263 15.92 -0.93 -5.78
C GLN A 263 17.13 -0.46 -5.00
N HIS A 264 16.95 0.52 -4.10
CA HIS A 264 18.02 0.99 -3.23
C HIS A 264 18.53 -0.13 -2.31
N TRP A 265 17.60 -0.89 -1.72
CA TRP A 265 17.96 -2.02 -0.86
C TRP A 265 18.80 -3.05 -1.60
N LEU A 266 18.36 -3.49 -2.79
CA LEU A 266 19.14 -4.45 -3.60
C LEU A 266 20.53 -3.92 -3.96
N ALA A 267 20.62 -2.65 -4.36
CA ALA A 267 21.92 -2.03 -4.69
C ALA A 267 22.85 -1.99 -3.47
N SER A 268 22.32 -1.72 -2.28
CA SER A 268 23.11 -1.67 -1.04
C SER A 268 23.61 -3.05 -0.56
N GLN A 269 22.89 -4.13 -0.90
CA GLN A 269 23.29 -5.51 -0.58
C GLN A 269 24.33 -6.06 -1.56
N GLY A 270 24.36 -5.59 -2.81
CA GLY A 270 25.32 -6.03 -3.83
C GLY A 270 26.80 -5.76 -3.48
N GLY A 271 27.07 -4.94 -2.45
CA GLY A 271 28.40 -4.75 -1.87
C GLY A 271 28.77 -5.71 -0.73
N ARG A 272 27.86 -6.59 -0.33
CA ARG A 272 28.02 -7.53 0.81
C ARG A 272 27.96 -9.02 0.44
N VAL A 273 27.89 -9.34 -0.86
CA VAL A 273 27.98 -10.74 -1.29
C VAL A 273 29.45 -11.10 -1.36
N CYS A 274 29.99 -11.63 -0.27
CA CYS A 274 31.22 -12.43 -0.19
C CYS A 274 30.88 -13.74 0.49
#